data_2a8b5da66a6c79a52ed68a1aa0580685
#
_entry.id   2a8b5da66a6c79a52ed68a1aa0580685
#
_cell.length_a   1.000
_cell.length_b   1.000
_cell.length_c   1.000
_cell.angle_alpha   90.00
_cell.angle_beta   90.00
_cell.angle_gamma   90.00
#
_symmetry.space_group_name_H-M   'P 1'
#
loop_
_entity.id
_entity.type
_entity.pdbx_description
1 polymer ?
#
loop_
_entity_poly.entity_id
_entity_poly.type
_entity_poly.pdbx_seq_one_letter_code
_entity_poly.pdbx_strand_id
1 'polypeptide(L)'
;VFNAIGRIFRTPDLRRKIGFTLGIVALFRLGSFIPAPFVDFTNVQACLASTQGASGLYELVNVFSGGALLQLSVFALGIMPYITASIIVQLLRVVIPHFETLYKEGQAGQARLTQYTRYLTIALGVLQSTTLITVARSGALFSGASAPECSQLITNDAWYAILLMVITMTAGTGLIMWMGELITERGIGNGMSLLIFTSIAATFPGSLWGIGQSRGWDVFALVLVIGLAVVVAVVFVEQSQRRIPVQYAKRMVGRRTYGGNNTYIPIKVNMAGVVPVIFASSLLYLPALIAQFNQPTAGQEPQPWVIWIQNYLTKGDHPLYMLLYFLLIVGFTYFYVAITFNPDEVAENMKKYGGFIPGIRAGRPTAEYLDYVLTRITFPGSLYLGLIALLPLIAFAAFGANQNFPFGGASILIIVGVGLETVKQIDAQLQQRHYEGLLR
;
A
#
# COMPACT_ATOMS: atom_id res chain seq x y z
N VAL A 1 2.31 23.01 14.92
CA VAL A 1 3.16 21.89 14.40
C VAL A 1 4.53 21.91 15.07
N PHE A 2 5.28 23.04 15.06
CA PHE A 2 6.64 23.11 15.65
C PHE A 2 6.65 22.82 17.17
N ASN A 3 5.66 23.29 17.92
CA ASN A 3 5.53 23.01 19.36
C ASN A 3 5.17 21.54 19.66
N ALA A 4 4.51 20.83 18.72
CA ALA A 4 4.25 19.40 18.84
C ALA A 4 5.53 18.59 18.62
N ILE A 5 6.33 18.95 17.62
CA ILE A 5 7.63 18.31 17.34
C ILE A 5 8.57 18.42 18.54
N GLY A 6 8.66 19.61 19.16
CA GLY A 6 9.48 19.80 20.37
C GLY A 6 9.02 18.93 21.56
N ARG A 7 7.72 18.70 21.71
CA ARG A 7 7.16 17.81 22.74
C ARG A 7 7.44 16.32 22.46
N ILE A 8 7.43 15.90 21.20
CA ILE A 8 7.78 14.55 20.77
C ILE A 8 9.16 14.15 21.26
N PHE A 9 10.17 15.03 21.06
CA PHE A 9 11.55 14.74 21.46
C PHE A 9 11.78 14.80 22.98
N ARG A 10 10.93 15.48 23.73
CA ARG A 10 11.01 15.53 25.21
C ARG A 10 10.45 14.28 25.89
N THR A 11 9.63 13.48 25.22
CA THR A 11 9.02 12.27 25.78
C THR A 11 9.93 11.06 25.51
N PRO A 12 10.58 10.43 26.53
CA PRO A 12 11.63 9.43 26.33
C PRO A 12 11.12 8.16 25.62
N ASP A 13 9.90 7.70 25.93
CA ASP A 13 9.34 6.50 25.30
C ASP A 13 8.97 6.72 23.83
N LEU A 14 8.40 7.87 23.50
CA LEU A 14 8.07 8.19 22.12
C LEU A 14 9.34 8.36 21.29
N ARG A 15 10.38 8.98 21.86
CA ARG A 15 11.70 9.07 21.23
C ARG A 15 12.31 7.68 20.96
N ARG A 16 12.19 6.72 21.91
CA ARG A 16 12.66 5.35 21.71
C ARG A 16 11.91 4.65 20.58
N LYS A 17 10.59 4.77 20.54
CA LYS A 17 9.75 4.19 19.47
C LYS A 17 10.08 4.78 18.10
N ILE A 18 10.22 6.11 18.00
CA ILE A 18 10.63 6.79 16.76
C ILE A 18 12.03 6.34 16.34
N GLY A 19 12.99 6.34 17.25
CA GLY A 19 14.36 5.90 16.98
C GLY A 19 14.42 4.45 16.51
N PHE A 20 13.64 3.56 17.12
CA PHE A 20 13.51 2.16 16.70
C PHE A 20 12.93 2.04 15.28
N THR A 21 11.84 2.77 14.99
CA THR A 21 11.21 2.80 13.65
C THR A 21 12.19 3.29 12.60
N LEU A 22 12.88 4.42 12.86
CA LEU A 22 13.88 4.96 11.95
C LEU A 22 15.07 4.00 11.76
N GLY A 23 15.49 3.29 12.80
CA GLY A 23 16.53 2.28 12.72
C GLY A 23 16.16 1.13 11.80
N ILE A 24 14.92 0.61 11.91
CA ILE A 24 14.44 -0.45 11.00
C ILE A 24 14.29 0.07 9.56
N VAL A 25 13.79 1.29 9.38
CA VAL A 25 13.70 1.93 8.05
C VAL A 25 15.09 2.06 7.41
N ALA A 26 16.11 2.44 8.18
CA ALA A 26 17.49 2.51 7.70
C ALA A 26 18.02 1.12 7.30
N LEU A 27 17.78 0.09 8.12
CA LEU A 27 18.15 -1.30 7.79
C LEU A 27 17.44 -1.80 6.53
N PHE A 28 16.15 -1.52 6.39
CA PHE A 28 15.41 -1.83 5.17
C PHE A 28 16.03 -1.16 3.95
N ARG A 29 16.39 0.11 4.07
CA ARG A 29 17.01 0.85 2.98
C ARG A 29 18.41 0.32 2.62
N LEU A 30 19.22 -0.04 3.60
CA LEU A 30 20.50 -0.69 3.36
C LEU A 30 20.36 -2.01 2.61
N GLY A 31 19.41 -2.86 3.01
CA GLY A 31 19.15 -4.14 2.34
C GLY A 31 18.67 -3.99 0.89
N SER A 32 18.05 -2.86 0.54
CA SER A 32 17.62 -2.57 -0.83
C SER A 32 18.79 -2.32 -1.80
N PHE A 33 19.98 -1.99 -1.30
CA PHE A 33 21.19 -1.79 -2.11
C PHE A 33 22.10 -3.02 -2.17
N ILE A 34 21.84 -4.06 -1.37
CA ILE A 34 22.66 -5.27 -1.38
C ILE A 34 22.21 -6.14 -2.56
N PRO A 35 23.05 -6.37 -3.60
CA PRO A 35 22.66 -7.20 -4.73
C PRO A 35 22.49 -8.65 -4.30
N ALA A 36 21.60 -9.38 -4.99
CA ALA A 36 21.47 -10.81 -4.79
C ALA A 36 22.74 -11.55 -5.28
N PRO A 37 23.03 -12.75 -4.76
CA PRO A 37 24.17 -13.53 -5.22
C PRO A 37 24.12 -13.78 -6.72
N PHE A 38 25.26 -13.83 -7.39
CA PHE A 38 25.43 -14.04 -8.84
C PHE A 38 24.82 -12.96 -9.76
N VAL A 39 24.42 -11.82 -9.23
CA VAL A 39 24.02 -10.65 -10.01
C VAL A 39 25.24 -9.78 -10.28
N ASP A 40 25.46 -9.45 -11.55
CA ASP A 40 26.51 -8.50 -11.93
C ASP A 40 25.99 -7.07 -11.77
N PHE A 41 26.39 -6.44 -10.67
CA PHE A 41 25.94 -5.09 -10.31
C PHE A 41 26.43 -4.03 -11.32
N THR A 42 27.58 -4.24 -11.96
CA THR A 42 28.11 -3.30 -12.96
C THR A 42 27.27 -3.31 -14.22
N ASN A 43 26.90 -4.50 -14.70
CA ASN A 43 26.00 -4.65 -15.86
C ASN A 43 24.60 -4.13 -15.57
N VAL A 44 24.07 -4.37 -14.37
CA VAL A 44 22.79 -3.81 -13.94
C VAL A 44 22.79 -2.30 -13.94
N GLN A 45 23.84 -1.65 -13.41
CA GLN A 45 23.96 -0.20 -13.42
C GLN A 45 24.13 0.38 -14.84
N ALA A 46 24.96 -0.25 -15.67
CA ALA A 46 25.12 0.15 -17.07
C ALA A 46 23.81 0.05 -17.84
N CYS A 47 23.05 -1.02 -17.61
CA CYS A 47 21.73 -1.23 -18.21
C CYS A 47 20.71 -0.19 -17.73
N LEU A 48 20.67 0.12 -16.44
CA LEU A 48 19.81 1.17 -15.87
C LEU A 48 20.14 2.55 -16.47
N ALA A 49 21.42 2.84 -16.71
CA ALA A 49 21.84 4.10 -17.30
C ALA A 49 21.52 4.21 -18.81
N SER A 50 21.54 3.09 -19.54
CA SER A 50 21.25 3.04 -20.98
C SER A 50 19.74 2.98 -21.28
N THR A 51 18.91 2.55 -20.32
CA THR A 51 17.47 2.38 -20.49
C THR A 51 16.73 3.52 -19.81
N GLN A 52 15.90 4.24 -20.54
CA GLN A 52 15.04 5.29 -19.99
C GLN A 52 13.79 4.72 -19.29
N GLY A 53 13.98 3.75 -18.42
CA GLY A 53 12.92 3.12 -17.62
C GLY A 53 12.58 1.67 -18.03
N ALA A 54 12.07 0.93 -17.08
CA ALA A 54 11.53 -0.42 -17.28
C ALA A 54 10.15 -0.35 -17.97
N SER A 55 9.73 -1.42 -18.62
CA SER A 55 8.38 -1.49 -19.18
C SER A 55 7.30 -1.44 -18.06
N GLY A 56 6.40 -0.49 -18.17
CA GLY A 56 5.20 -0.17 -17.34
C GLY A 56 4.96 -0.90 -16.04
N LEU A 57 4.82 -2.22 -16.09
CA LEU A 57 4.46 -3.01 -14.92
C LEU A 57 5.61 -3.17 -13.92
N TYR A 58 6.83 -3.37 -14.41
CA TYR A 58 8.02 -3.49 -13.55
C TYR A 58 8.37 -2.18 -12.85
N GLU A 59 8.03 -1.06 -13.46
CA GLU A 59 8.23 0.24 -12.86
C GLU A 59 7.31 0.45 -11.65
N LEU A 60 6.04 0.05 -11.75
CA LEU A 60 5.12 0.06 -10.62
C LEU A 60 5.65 -0.77 -9.44
N VAL A 61 6.07 -2.01 -9.70
CA VAL A 61 6.64 -2.88 -8.66
C VAL A 61 7.95 -2.32 -8.13
N ASN A 62 8.77 -1.70 -8.97
CA ASN A 62 10.01 -1.06 -8.59
C ASN A 62 9.79 0.12 -7.62
N VAL A 63 8.74 0.91 -7.83
CA VAL A 63 8.34 1.99 -6.90
C VAL A 63 8.00 1.40 -5.52
N PHE A 64 7.24 0.31 -5.46
CA PHE A 64 6.90 -0.36 -4.20
C PHE A 64 8.08 -1.04 -3.52
N SER A 65 9.08 -1.48 -4.27
CA SER A 65 10.33 -2.03 -3.73
C SER A 65 11.36 -0.95 -3.37
N GLY A 66 11.09 0.32 -3.68
CA GLY A 66 12.02 1.41 -3.43
C GLY A 66 13.26 1.41 -4.32
N GLY A 67 13.14 0.92 -5.56
CA GLY A 67 14.24 0.79 -6.52
C GLY A 67 15.00 -0.55 -6.44
N ALA A 68 14.67 -1.39 -5.47
CA ALA A 68 15.37 -2.65 -5.22
C ALA A 68 15.15 -3.72 -6.31
N LEU A 69 13.98 -3.69 -6.98
CA LEU A 69 13.64 -4.68 -8.02
C LEU A 69 14.58 -4.57 -9.23
N LEU A 70 14.75 -3.39 -9.78
CA LEU A 70 15.61 -3.17 -10.95
C LEU A 70 17.09 -3.37 -10.63
N GLN A 71 17.49 -3.24 -9.37
CA GLN A 71 18.84 -3.56 -8.90
C GLN A 71 19.05 -5.05 -8.61
N LEU A 72 18.00 -5.90 -8.76
CA LEU A 72 18.04 -7.32 -8.42
C LEU A 72 18.64 -7.56 -7.02
N SER A 73 18.25 -6.73 -6.06
CA SER A 73 18.77 -6.79 -4.69
C SER A 73 18.12 -7.93 -3.90
N VAL A 74 18.64 -8.20 -2.69
CA VAL A 74 18.05 -9.15 -1.74
C VAL A 74 16.60 -8.79 -1.43
N PHE A 75 16.26 -7.50 -1.43
CA PHE A 75 14.91 -6.98 -1.19
C PHE A 75 14.15 -6.65 -2.49
N ALA A 76 14.53 -7.25 -3.62
CA ALA A 76 13.93 -6.97 -4.94
C ALA A 76 12.40 -7.10 -4.98
N LEU A 77 11.84 -8.11 -4.32
CA LEU A 77 10.39 -8.30 -4.26
C LEU A 77 9.68 -7.28 -3.34
N GLY A 78 10.45 -6.61 -2.47
CA GLY A 78 9.89 -5.67 -1.52
C GLY A 78 8.83 -6.30 -0.62
N ILE A 79 7.80 -5.53 -0.32
CA ILE A 79 6.68 -5.92 0.54
C ILE A 79 5.49 -6.54 -0.24
N MET A 80 5.55 -6.55 -1.59
CA MET A 80 4.45 -6.97 -2.46
C MET A 80 3.92 -8.39 -2.17
N PRO A 81 4.75 -9.43 -1.95
CA PRO A 81 4.25 -10.77 -1.62
C PRO A 81 3.41 -10.80 -0.35
N TYR A 82 3.80 -10.02 0.67
CA TYR A 82 3.05 -9.93 1.92
C TYR A 82 1.71 -9.22 1.74
N ILE A 83 1.68 -8.12 1.00
CA ILE A 83 0.44 -7.39 0.71
C ILE A 83 -0.54 -8.32 -0.02
N THR A 84 -0.08 -8.99 -1.08
CA THR A 84 -0.90 -9.92 -1.85
C THR A 84 -1.41 -11.07 -0.98
N ALA A 85 -0.57 -11.64 -0.13
CA ALA A 85 -0.97 -12.67 0.82
C ALA A 85 -2.03 -12.18 1.82
N SER A 86 -1.83 -10.99 2.38
CA SER A 86 -2.78 -10.37 3.31
C SER A 86 -4.14 -10.13 2.66
N ILE A 87 -4.14 -9.67 1.41
CA ILE A 87 -5.36 -9.48 0.61
C ILE A 87 -6.09 -10.81 0.41
N ILE A 88 -5.36 -11.84 -0.02
CA ILE A 88 -5.94 -13.18 -0.25
C ILE A 88 -6.57 -13.71 1.05
N VAL A 89 -5.88 -13.60 2.18
CA VAL A 89 -6.41 -14.06 3.48
C VAL A 89 -7.66 -13.24 3.89
N GLN A 90 -7.68 -11.93 3.63
CA GLN A 90 -8.88 -11.11 3.89
C GLN A 90 -10.06 -11.48 2.99
N LEU A 91 -9.82 -11.80 1.72
CA LEU A 91 -10.86 -12.30 0.81
C LEU A 91 -11.37 -13.68 1.25
N LEU A 92 -10.45 -14.59 1.62
CA LEU A 92 -10.82 -15.92 2.13
C LEU A 92 -11.66 -15.85 3.39
N ARG A 93 -11.47 -14.84 4.23
CA ARG A 93 -12.32 -14.62 5.43
C ARG A 93 -13.79 -14.43 5.09
N VAL A 94 -14.11 -13.82 3.94
CA VAL A 94 -15.51 -13.63 3.49
C VAL A 94 -16.09 -14.89 2.87
N VAL A 95 -15.24 -15.66 2.18
CA VAL A 95 -15.68 -16.84 1.42
C VAL A 95 -15.71 -18.11 2.28
N ILE A 96 -14.76 -18.25 3.20
CA ILE A 96 -14.59 -19.48 3.99
C ILE A 96 -15.05 -19.23 5.44
N PRO A 97 -16.13 -19.93 5.91
CA PRO A 97 -16.66 -19.74 7.27
C PRO A 97 -15.62 -19.98 8.38
N HIS A 98 -14.66 -20.88 8.16
CA HIS A 98 -13.59 -21.15 9.12
C HIS A 98 -12.71 -19.92 9.40
N PHE A 99 -12.40 -19.11 8.38
CA PHE A 99 -11.63 -17.88 8.56
C PHE A 99 -12.47 -16.78 9.25
N GLU A 100 -13.77 -16.77 9.02
CA GLU A 100 -14.68 -15.87 9.73
C GLU A 100 -14.77 -16.21 11.22
N THR A 101 -14.86 -17.50 11.59
CA THR A 101 -14.86 -17.94 13.00
C THR A 101 -13.57 -17.58 13.69
N LEU A 102 -12.41 -17.81 13.06
CA LEU A 102 -11.11 -17.39 13.59
C LEU A 102 -11.05 -15.88 13.85
N TYR A 103 -11.61 -15.07 12.96
CA TYR A 103 -11.65 -13.63 13.17
C TYR A 103 -12.50 -13.23 14.38
N LYS A 104 -13.64 -13.91 14.61
CA LYS A 104 -14.54 -13.69 15.76
C LYS A 104 -13.94 -14.17 17.09
N GLU A 105 -12.95 -15.06 17.07
CA GLU A 105 -12.21 -15.50 18.27
C GLU A 105 -11.31 -14.40 18.88
N GLY A 106 -11.21 -13.22 18.24
CA GLY A 106 -10.43 -12.11 18.75
C GLY A 106 -8.91 -12.28 18.54
N GLN A 107 -8.10 -11.91 19.54
CA GLN A 107 -6.64 -11.86 19.39
C GLN A 107 -6.01 -13.22 19.06
N ALA A 108 -6.50 -14.32 19.64
CA ALA A 108 -5.99 -15.66 19.37
C ALA A 108 -6.23 -16.11 17.94
N GLY A 109 -7.42 -15.84 17.40
CA GLY A 109 -7.75 -16.13 16.01
C GLY A 109 -7.02 -15.23 15.02
N GLN A 110 -6.85 -13.95 15.36
CA GLN A 110 -6.03 -13.04 14.54
C GLN A 110 -4.57 -13.47 14.44
N ALA A 111 -3.98 -13.98 15.52
CA ALA A 111 -2.62 -14.53 15.49
C ALA A 111 -2.50 -15.71 14.51
N ARG A 112 -3.51 -16.61 14.45
CA ARG A 112 -3.55 -17.70 13.47
C ARG A 112 -3.71 -17.19 12.03
N LEU A 113 -4.57 -16.19 11.80
CA LEU A 113 -4.72 -15.58 10.48
C LEU A 113 -3.42 -14.94 10.00
N THR A 114 -2.69 -14.26 10.89
CA THR A 114 -1.36 -13.72 10.59
C THR A 114 -0.37 -14.83 10.23
N GLN A 115 -0.44 -15.98 10.90
CA GLN A 115 0.39 -17.14 10.58
C GLN A 115 0.11 -17.67 9.16
N TYR A 116 -1.16 -17.79 8.77
CA TYR A 116 -1.53 -18.17 7.39
C TYR A 116 -1.02 -17.14 6.37
N THR A 117 -1.11 -15.85 6.68
CA THR A 117 -0.55 -14.79 5.85
C THR A 117 0.95 -14.95 5.66
N ARG A 118 1.70 -15.28 6.71
CA ARG A 118 3.16 -15.53 6.65
C ARG A 118 3.49 -16.70 5.73
N TYR A 119 2.80 -17.84 5.86
CA TYR A 119 3.02 -18.99 4.99
C TYR A 119 2.73 -18.67 3.52
N LEU A 120 1.62 -17.98 3.27
CA LEU A 120 1.24 -17.59 1.91
C LEU A 120 2.23 -16.57 1.34
N THR A 121 2.76 -15.66 2.15
CA THR A 121 3.80 -14.70 1.75
C THR A 121 5.05 -15.41 1.26
N ILE A 122 5.52 -16.43 1.98
CA ILE A 122 6.69 -17.20 1.57
C ILE A 122 6.43 -17.96 0.28
N ALA A 123 5.27 -18.60 0.13
CA ALA A 123 4.89 -19.30 -1.09
C ALA A 123 4.84 -18.36 -2.31
N LEU A 124 4.20 -17.20 -2.16
CA LEU A 124 4.17 -16.17 -3.19
C LEU A 124 5.56 -15.56 -3.45
N GLY A 125 6.38 -15.42 -2.43
CA GLY A 125 7.76 -14.96 -2.54
C GLY A 125 8.60 -15.89 -3.42
N VAL A 126 8.50 -17.21 -3.22
CA VAL A 126 9.18 -18.21 -4.07
C VAL A 126 8.69 -18.11 -5.52
N LEU A 127 7.39 -17.99 -5.73
CA LEU A 127 6.80 -17.89 -7.07
C LEU A 127 7.27 -16.61 -7.78
N GLN A 128 7.19 -15.46 -7.10
CA GLN A 128 7.57 -14.17 -7.69
C GLN A 128 9.08 -14.05 -7.90
N SER A 129 9.92 -14.57 -6.99
CA SER A 129 11.37 -14.58 -7.18
C SER A 129 11.78 -15.44 -8.36
N THR A 130 11.18 -16.61 -8.51
CA THR A 130 11.43 -17.48 -9.68
C THR A 130 11.06 -16.77 -10.98
N THR A 131 9.92 -16.06 -11.00
CA THR A 131 9.51 -15.28 -12.18
C THR A 131 10.49 -14.16 -12.47
N LEU A 132 10.88 -13.39 -11.45
CA LEU A 132 11.81 -12.27 -11.63
C LEU A 132 13.16 -12.73 -12.18
N ILE A 133 13.68 -13.83 -11.66
CA ILE A 133 14.98 -14.39 -12.10
C ILE A 133 14.87 -14.90 -13.55
N THR A 134 13.78 -15.58 -13.91
CA THR A 134 13.59 -16.05 -15.30
C THR A 134 13.48 -14.90 -16.28
N VAL A 135 12.80 -13.81 -15.91
CA VAL A 135 12.68 -12.59 -16.72
C VAL A 135 14.01 -11.83 -16.80
N ALA A 136 14.74 -11.76 -15.70
CA ALA A 136 16.09 -11.15 -15.70
C ALA A 136 17.06 -11.92 -16.60
N ARG A 137 16.98 -13.25 -16.60
CA ARG A 137 17.77 -14.14 -17.44
C ARG A 137 17.46 -14.01 -18.93
N SER A 138 16.18 -13.82 -19.28
CA SER A 138 15.76 -13.63 -20.67
C SER A 138 16.10 -12.24 -21.23
N GLY A 139 16.61 -11.31 -20.41
CA GLY A 139 16.82 -9.92 -20.79
C GLY A 139 15.55 -9.08 -20.93
N ALA A 140 14.37 -9.70 -20.71
CA ALA A 140 13.08 -9.04 -20.87
C ALA A 140 12.76 -8.02 -19.75
N LEU A 141 13.57 -7.98 -18.69
CA LEU A 141 13.43 -7.02 -17.59
C LEU A 141 13.59 -5.56 -18.08
N PHE A 142 14.51 -5.35 -19.00
CA PHE A 142 14.81 -4.05 -19.61
C PHE A 142 14.40 -4.06 -21.10
N SER A 143 13.12 -4.23 -21.37
CA SER A 143 12.59 -4.26 -22.74
C SER A 143 12.86 -2.94 -23.47
N GLY A 144 13.63 -3.00 -24.55
CA GLY A 144 14.03 -1.83 -25.35
C GLY A 144 15.48 -1.39 -25.19
N ALA A 145 16.24 -2.00 -24.29
CA ALA A 145 17.70 -1.77 -24.22
C ALA A 145 18.39 -2.61 -25.30
N SER A 146 19.01 -1.93 -26.27
CA SER A 146 19.81 -2.57 -27.32
C SER A 146 21.25 -2.89 -26.86
N ALA A 147 21.55 -2.66 -25.58
CA ALA A 147 22.88 -2.86 -25.02
C ALA A 147 23.11 -4.35 -24.70
N PRO A 148 24.21 -4.96 -25.17
CA PRO A 148 24.57 -6.35 -24.91
C PRO A 148 24.72 -6.65 -23.41
N GLU A 149 25.01 -5.64 -22.60
CA GLU A 149 25.14 -5.71 -21.13
C GLU A 149 23.83 -6.06 -20.44
N CYS A 150 22.66 -5.72 -21.02
CA CYS A 150 21.34 -6.02 -20.47
C CYS A 150 20.92 -7.49 -20.66
N SER A 151 21.63 -8.26 -21.45
CA SER A 151 21.40 -9.70 -21.62
C SER A 151 22.21 -10.56 -20.65
N GLN A 152 23.22 -10.01 -19.98
CA GLN A 152 24.13 -10.71 -19.08
C GLN A 152 24.06 -10.14 -17.66
N LEU A 153 22.86 -10.13 -17.08
CA LEU A 153 22.61 -9.63 -15.71
C LEU A 153 23.02 -10.67 -14.65
N ILE A 154 23.01 -11.95 -15.02
CA ILE A 154 23.31 -13.08 -14.14
C ILE A 154 24.62 -13.72 -14.59
N THR A 155 25.59 -13.79 -13.67
CA THR A 155 26.96 -14.29 -13.96
C THR A 155 26.99 -15.82 -14.12
N ASN A 156 26.08 -16.56 -13.49
CA ASN A 156 26.09 -18.02 -13.49
C ASN A 156 24.69 -18.59 -13.71
N ASP A 157 24.50 -19.32 -14.80
CA ASP A 157 23.24 -19.92 -15.24
C ASP A 157 22.98 -21.33 -14.66
N ALA A 158 23.84 -21.81 -13.76
CA ALA A 158 23.68 -23.13 -13.16
C ALA A 158 22.43 -23.19 -12.26
N TRP A 159 21.78 -24.36 -12.23
CA TRP A 159 20.55 -24.57 -11.46
C TRP A 159 20.69 -24.23 -9.96
N TYR A 160 21.86 -24.51 -9.36
CA TYR A 160 22.12 -24.18 -7.94
C TYR A 160 22.22 -22.67 -7.71
N ALA A 161 22.71 -21.90 -8.69
CA ALA A 161 22.78 -20.45 -8.61
C ALA A 161 21.37 -19.84 -8.60
N ILE A 162 20.50 -20.32 -9.51
CA ILE A 162 19.09 -19.91 -9.57
C ILE A 162 18.38 -20.22 -8.25
N LEU A 163 18.57 -21.44 -7.71
CA LEU A 163 17.95 -21.87 -6.47
C LEU A 163 18.42 -20.98 -5.30
N LEU A 164 19.71 -20.65 -5.23
CA LEU A 164 20.26 -19.80 -4.21
C LEU A 164 19.73 -18.36 -4.29
N MET A 165 19.58 -17.82 -5.50
CA MET A 165 18.95 -16.51 -5.74
C MET A 165 17.48 -16.50 -5.27
N VAL A 166 16.69 -17.54 -5.62
CA VAL A 166 15.30 -17.67 -5.18
C VAL A 166 15.20 -17.70 -3.65
N ILE A 167 16.04 -18.50 -3.01
CA ILE A 167 16.08 -18.59 -1.53
C ILE A 167 16.45 -17.24 -0.93
N THR A 168 17.46 -16.57 -1.46
CA THR A 168 17.94 -15.28 -0.94
C THR A 168 16.88 -14.19 -1.05
N MET A 169 16.22 -14.07 -2.20
CA MET A 169 15.15 -13.07 -2.41
C MET A 169 13.92 -13.39 -1.56
N THR A 170 13.57 -14.66 -1.42
CA THR A 170 12.45 -15.08 -0.55
C THR A 170 12.76 -14.84 0.92
N ALA A 171 13.99 -15.12 1.34
CA ALA A 171 14.46 -14.81 2.70
C ALA A 171 14.44 -13.30 2.96
N GLY A 172 14.82 -12.50 1.95
CA GLY A 172 14.70 -11.04 1.98
C GLY A 172 13.27 -10.56 2.22
N THR A 173 12.29 -11.13 1.50
CA THR A 173 10.87 -10.85 1.73
C THR A 173 10.42 -11.24 3.14
N GLY A 174 10.85 -12.39 3.64
CA GLY A 174 10.57 -12.82 5.01
C GLY A 174 11.15 -11.85 6.07
N LEU A 175 12.32 -11.32 5.80
CA LEU A 175 12.98 -10.33 6.67
C LEU A 175 12.26 -8.99 6.66
N ILE A 176 11.79 -8.52 5.49
CA ILE A 176 10.96 -7.31 5.36
C ILE A 176 9.64 -7.48 6.13
N MET A 177 8.99 -8.62 5.97
CA MET A 177 7.76 -8.96 6.71
C MET A 177 8.00 -8.88 8.22
N TRP A 178 9.05 -9.50 8.71
CA TRP A 178 9.43 -9.45 10.13
C TRP A 178 9.73 -8.03 10.62
N MET A 179 10.47 -7.24 9.82
CA MET A 179 10.71 -5.82 10.12
C MET A 179 9.42 -5.02 10.23
N GLY A 180 8.45 -5.23 9.32
CA GLY A 180 7.14 -4.56 9.36
C GLY A 180 6.33 -4.94 10.60
N GLU A 181 6.33 -6.20 11.00
CA GLU A 181 5.69 -6.66 12.23
C GLU A 181 6.36 -6.04 13.48
N LEU A 182 7.69 -5.98 13.54
CA LEU A 182 8.43 -5.33 14.61
C LEU A 182 8.09 -3.84 14.75
N ILE A 183 7.96 -3.11 13.65
CA ILE A 183 7.53 -1.71 13.70
C ILE A 183 6.12 -1.62 14.29
N THR A 184 5.21 -2.50 13.87
CA THR A 184 3.82 -2.49 14.35
C THR A 184 3.73 -2.80 15.85
N GLU A 185 4.55 -3.73 16.35
CA GLU A 185 4.56 -4.12 17.78
C GLU A 185 5.27 -3.10 18.68
N ARG A 186 6.44 -2.61 18.28
CA ARG A 186 7.35 -1.83 19.12
C ARG A 186 7.59 -0.40 18.65
N GLY A 187 7.19 -0.07 17.44
CA GLY A 187 7.37 1.24 16.81
C GLY A 187 6.15 2.12 16.89
N ILE A 188 5.96 2.91 15.85
CA ILE A 188 4.83 3.82 15.65
C ILE A 188 4.19 3.50 14.31
N GLY A 189 2.87 3.40 14.31
CA GLY A 189 2.10 3.19 13.09
C GLY A 189 2.00 1.74 12.65
N ASN A 190 1.40 1.54 11.48
CA ASN A 190 1.40 0.25 10.82
C ASN A 190 2.73 0.07 10.09
N GLY A 191 3.56 -0.88 10.53
CA GLY A 191 4.90 -1.08 10.01
C GLY A 191 4.94 -1.39 8.52
N MET A 192 3.97 -2.15 8.02
CA MET A 192 3.89 -2.48 6.61
C MET A 192 3.63 -1.24 5.75
N SER A 193 2.65 -0.43 6.14
CA SER A 193 2.33 0.83 5.47
C SER A 193 3.52 1.80 5.50
N LEU A 194 4.26 1.81 6.60
CA LEU A 194 5.41 2.69 6.78
C LEU A 194 6.62 2.27 5.93
N LEU A 195 6.83 0.97 5.72
CA LEU A 195 7.84 0.47 4.79
C LEU A 195 7.49 0.79 3.34
N ILE A 196 6.21 0.68 2.94
CA ILE A 196 5.75 1.11 1.61
C ILE A 196 5.97 2.62 1.42
N PHE A 197 5.56 3.41 2.42
CA PHE A 197 5.80 4.86 2.43
C PHE A 197 7.28 5.17 2.21
N THR A 198 8.17 4.50 2.95
CA THR A 198 9.63 4.68 2.83
C THR A 198 10.14 4.32 1.44
N SER A 199 9.64 3.23 0.85
CA SER A 199 10.01 2.81 -0.51
C SER A 199 9.66 3.88 -1.52
N ILE A 200 8.44 4.38 -1.48
CA ILE A 200 7.96 5.41 -2.41
C ILE A 200 8.67 6.74 -2.17
N ALA A 201 8.79 7.17 -0.92
CA ALA A 201 9.45 8.43 -0.56
C ALA A 201 10.93 8.46 -0.98
N ALA A 202 11.59 7.30 -0.99
CA ALA A 202 12.99 7.19 -1.37
C ALA A 202 13.24 7.28 -2.89
N THR A 203 12.27 6.86 -3.71
CA THR A 203 12.37 6.97 -5.18
C THR A 203 11.96 8.35 -5.69
N PHE A 204 11.14 9.06 -4.93
CA PHE A 204 10.53 10.33 -5.31
C PHE A 204 11.54 11.44 -5.72
N PRO A 205 12.60 11.74 -4.92
CA PRO A 205 13.55 12.79 -5.29
C PRO A 205 14.32 12.48 -6.59
N GLY A 206 14.70 11.21 -6.79
CA GLY A 206 15.42 10.79 -8.00
C GLY A 206 14.57 10.94 -9.26
N SER A 207 13.30 10.55 -9.20
CA SER A 207 12.35 10.68 -10.31
C SER A 207 12.07 12.15 -10.65
N LEU A 208 11.93 13.01 -9.64
CA LEU A 208 11.77 14.46 -9.85
C LEU A 208 13.00 15.08 -10.53
N TRP A 209 14.19 14.73 -10.04
CA TRP A 209 15.44 15.22 -10.61
C TRP A 209 15.61 14.78 -12.07
N GLY A 210 15.26 13.52 -12.37
CA GLY A 210 15.28 12.97 -13.73
C GLY A 210 14.38 13.74 -14.70
N ILE A 211 13.21 14.22 -14.28
CA ILE A 211 12.32 15.07 -15.10
C ILE A 211 13.00 16.41 -15.41
N GLY A 212 13.65 17.03 -14.41
CA GLY A 212 14.35 18.29 -14.61
C GLY A 212 15.49 18.19 -15.63
N GLN A 213 16.22 17.08 -15.62
CA GLN A 213 17.32 16.86 -16.57
C GLN A 213 16.85 16.46 -17.98
N SER A 214 15.77 15.65 -18.08
CA SER A 214 15.31 15.11 -19.36
C SER A 214 14.39 16.05 -20.14
N ARG A 215 13.58 16.87 -19.45
CA ARG A 215 12.53 17.71 -20.06
C ARG A 215 12.65 19.21 -19.79
N GLY A 216 13.61 19.60 -18.97
CA GLY A 216 13.85 21.00 -18.61
C GLY A 216 13.23 21.40 -17.27
N TRP A 217 13.76 22.48 -16.71
CA TRP A 217 13.39 23.00 -15.40
C TRP A 217 12.00 23.64 -15.36
N ASP A 218 11.49 24.10 -16.51
CA ASP A 218 10.12 24.64 -16.63
C ASP A 218 9.08 23.55 -16.41
N VAL A 219 9.28 22.37 -17.04
CA VAL A 219 8.41 21.21 -16.85
C VAL A 219 8.51 20.68 -15.42
N PHE A 220 9.71 20.67 -14.83
CA PHE A 220 9.93 20.33 -13.44
C PHE A 220 9.11 21.21 -12.48
N ALA A 221 9.16 22.55 -12.67
CA ALA A 221 8.40 23.48 -11.85
C ALA A 221 6.89 23.27 -11.98
N LEU A 222 6.39 23.05 -13.20
CA LEU A 222 4.98 22.78 -13.48
C LEU A 222 4.52 21.48 -12.80
N VAL A 223 5.30 20.40 -12.91
CA VAL A 223 5.03 19.10 -12.27
C VAL A 223 4.99 19.24 -10.75
N LEU A 224 5.90 20.04 -10.18
CA LEU A 224 5.95 20.26 -8.74
C LEU A 224 4.73 21.03 -8.24
N VAL A 225 4.27 22.06 -8.97
CA VAL A 225 3.08 22.84 -8.64
C VAL A 225 1.82 21.96 -8.71
N ILE A 226 1.67 21.20 -9.80
CA ILE A 226 0.54 20.27 -9.98
C ILE A 226 0.57 19.20 -8.88
N GLY A 227 1.73 18.61 -8.61
CA GLY A 227 1.89 17.61 -7.56
C GLY A 227 1.52 18.15 -6.19
N LEU A 228 1.96 19.35 -5.85
CA LEU A 228 1.58 20.01 -4.59
C LEU A 228 0.07 20.25 -4.51
N ALA A 229 -0.56 20.71 -5.59
CA ALA A 229 -2.00 20.92 -5.64
C ALA A 229 -2.77 19.60 -5.43
N VAL A 230 -2.31 18.50 -6.04
CA VAL A 230 -2.88 17.16 -5.85
C VAL A 230 -2.72 16.70 -4.40
N VAL A 231 -1.54 16.88 -3.80
CA VAL A 231 -1.30 16.53 -2.38
C VAL A 231 -2.25 17.30 -1.47
N VAL A 232 -2.42 18.60 -1.68
CA VAL A 232 -3.37 19.43 -0.88
C VAL A 232 -4.81 18.93 -1.04
N ALA A 233 -5.24 18.60 -2.26
CA ALA A 233 -6.57 18.06 -2.51
C ALA A 233 -6.78 16.71 -1.81
N VAL A 234 -5.78 15.82 -1.89
CA VAL A 234 -5.81 14.51 -1.22
C VAL A 234 -5.89 14.67 0.30
N VAL A 235 -5.06 15.54 0.90
CA VAL A 235 -5.09 15.83 2.34
C VAL A 235 -6.47 16.33 2.77
N PHE A 236 -7.08 17.21 1.98
CA PHE A 236 -8.40 17.75 2.26
C PHE A 236 -9.48 16.65 2.28
N VAL A 237 -9.48 15.77 1.29
CA VAL A 237 -10.46 14.67 1.23
C VAL A 237 -10.20 13.61 2.32
N GLU A 238 -8.94 13.24 2.57
CA GLU A 238 -8.59 12.26 3.62
C GLU A 238 -8.89 12.73 5.04
N GLN A 239 -8.95 14.04 5.28
CA GLN A 239 -9.37 14.61 6.55
C GLN A 239 -10.88 14.83 6.64
N SER A 240 -11.58 14.81 5.51
CA SER A 240 -13.02 15.04 5.45
C SER A 240 -13.79 13.88 6.11
N GLN A 241 -14.66 14.23 7.06
CA GLN A 241 -15.46 13.26 7.80
C GLN A 241 -16.86 13.77 8.05
N ARG A 242 -17.86 12.90 7.95
CA ARG A 242 -19.20 13.15 8.41
C ARG A 242 -19.32 12.78 9.88
N ARG A 243 -19.73 13.70 10.74
CA ARG A 243 -19.91 13.50 12.16
C ARG A 243 -21.37 13.22 12.46
N ILE A 244 -21.68 11.99 12.92
CA ILE A 244 -23.03 11.59 13.33
C ILE A 244 -23.13 11.82 14.84
N PRO A 245 -24.02 12.71 15.33
CA PRO A 245 -24.16 12.98 16.74
C PRO A 245 -24.74 11.78 17.46
N VAL A 246 -24.16 11.39 18.58
CA VAL A 246 -24.61 10.33 19.48
C VAL A 246 -24.82 10.92 20.86
N GLN A 247 -25.97 10.65 21.44
CA GLN A 247 -26.32 11.06 22.80
C GLN A 247 -26.35 9.83 23.71
N TYR A 248 -25.74 9.97 24.88
CA TYR A 248 -25.82 8.96 25.93
C TYR A 248 -26.83 9.40 26.98
N ALA A 249 -27.63 8.45 27.50
CA ALA A 249 -28.61 8.70 28.52
C ALA A 249 -27.92 9.24 29.80
N LYS A 250 -28.45 10.31 30.34
CA LYS A 250 -28.02 10.83 31.65
C LYS A 250 -28.53 9.92 32.77
N ARG A 251 -27.63 9.46 33.62
CA ARG A 251 -28.03 8.73 34.85
C ARG A 251 -28.00 9.69 36.04
N MET A 252 -29.11 9.78 36.76
CA MET A 252 -29.15 10.47 38.05
C MET A 252 -28.90 9.44 39.16
N VAL A 253 -27.89 9.68 39.97
CA VAL A 253 -27.59 8.93 41.17
C VAL A 253 -27.67 9.93 42.35
N GLY A 254 -28.80 9.92 43.07
CA GLY A 254 -29.09 10.93 44.08
C GLY A 254 -29.29 12.33 43.48
N ARG A 255 -28.58 13.33 44.01
CA ARG A 255 -28.59 14.71 43.51
C ARG A 255 -27.55 15.03 42.42
N ARG A 256 -26.73 14.06 42.03
CA ARG A 256 -25.69 14.23 41.01
C ARG A 256 -26.09 13.56 39.71
N THR A 257 -26.00 14.30 38.63
CA THR A 257 -26.16 13.81 37.27
C THR A 257 -24.80 13.31 36.73
N TYR A 258 -24.74 12.01 36.39
CA TYR A 258 -23.58 11.39 35.75
C TYR A 258 -23.91 11.06 34.28
N GLY A 259 -22.99 11.36 33.37
CA GLY A 259 -23.17 11.09 31.94
C GLY A 259 -23.84 12.25 31.18
N GLY A 260 -24.16 12.01 29.93
CA GLY A 260 -24.78 13.02 29.06
C GLY A 260 -23.78 13.78 28.21
N ASN A 261 -22.56 13.26 28.02
CA ASN A 261 -21.64 13.81 27.04
C ASN A 261 -22.15 13.49 25.63
N ASN A 262 -22.37 14.53 24.85
CA ASN A 262 -22.65 14.37 23.43
C ASN A 262 -21.33 14.03 22.73
N THR A 263 -21.29 12.86 22.08
CA THR A 263 -20.19 12.43 21.27
C THR A 263 -20.63 12.33 19.82
N TYR A 264 -19.72 12.04 18.92
CA TYR A 264 -20.05 11.78 17.51
C TYR A 264 -19.28 10.58 16.97
N ILE A 265 -19.90 9.88 16.03
CA ILE A 265 -19.24 8.85 15.24
C ILE A 265 -18.66 9.53 14.00
N PRO A 266 -17.33 9.55 13.84
CA PRO A 266 -16.70 10.10 12.64
C PRO A 266 -16.71 9.06 11.53
N ILE A 267 -17.44 9.31 10.44
CA ILE A 267 -17.38 8.51 9.21
C ILE A 267 -16.56 9.29 8.20
N LYS A 268 -15.37 8.80 7.86
CA LYS A 268 -14.50 9.43 6.85
C LYS A 268 -15.11 9.26 5.46
N VAL A 269 -14.88 10.20 4.57
CA VAL A 269 -15.28 10.10 3.15
C VAL A 269 -14.55 8.94 2.49
N ASN A 270 -13.25 8.80 2.77
CA ASN A 270 -12.47 7.63 2.40
C ASN A 270 -12.26 6.73 3.63
N MET A 271 -13.19 5.79 3.87
CA MET A 271 -13.08 4.78 4.93
C MET A 271 -12.11 3.65 4.56
N ALA A 272 -11.97 3.38 3.27
CA ALA A 272 -11.15 2.29 2.76
C ALA A 272 -9.64 2.64 2.72
N GLY A 273 -9.29 3.94 2.83
CA GLY A 273 -7.90 4.38 2.69
C GLY A 273 -7.34 4.07 1.31
N VAL A 274 -6.10 3.64 1.27
CA VAL A 274 -5.36 3.33 0.03
C VAL A 274 -5.49 1.84 -0.37
N VAL A 275 -6.02 1.02 0.52
CA VAL A 275 -6.06 -0.44 0.37
C VAL A 275 -6.72 -0.92 -0.93
N PRO A 276 -7.86 -0.37 -1.40
CA PRO A 276 -8.48 -0.77 -2.66
C PRO A 276 -7.60 -0.56 -3.88
N VAL A 277 -6.79 0.49 -3.88
CA VAL A 277 -5.88 0.80 -5.00
C VAL A 277 -4.76 -0.23 -5.08
N ILE A 278 -4.22 -0.62 -3.91
CA ILE A 278 -3.21 -1.67 -3.81
C ILE A 278 -3.80 -3.02 -4.24
N PHE A 279 -5.05 -3.32 -3.87
CA PHE A 279 -5.74 -4.55 -4.26
C PHE A 279 -5.95 -4.62 -5.77
N ALA A 280 -6.43 -3.55 -6.38
CA ALA A 280 -6.66 -3.48 -7.81
C ALA A 280 -5.35 -3.65 -8.60
N SER A 281 -4.27 -2.99 -8.17
CA SER A 281 -2.96 -3.13 -8.83
C SER A 281 -2.39 -4.55 -8.66
N SER A 282 -2.51 -5.15 -7.49
CA SER A 282 -2.05 -6.52 -7.24
C SER A 282 -2.83 -7.55 -8.06
N LEU A 283 -4.15 -7.36 -8.21
CA LEU A 283 -4.98 -8.26 -9.01
C LEU A 283 -4.65 -8.15 -10.51
N LEU A 284 -4.41 -6.95 -11.01
CA LEU A 284 -3.99 -6.75 -12.41
C LEU A 284 -2.59 -7.26 -12.70
N TYR A 285 -1.76 -7.39 -11.67
CA TYR A 285 -0.42 -7.97 -11.80
C TYR A 285 -0.45 -9.49 -12.05
N LEU A 286 -1.45 -10.22 -11.53
CA LEU A 286 -1.55 -11.68 -11.67
C LEU A 286 -1.64 -12.16 -13.16
N PRO A 287 -2.54 -11.62 -14.01
CA PRO A 287 -2.57 -11.98 -15.44
C PRO A 287 -1.26 -11.68 -16.16
N ALA A 288 -0.59 -10.60 -15.80
CA ALA A 288 0.69 -10.26 -16.38
C ALA A 288 1.80 -11.26 -16.00
N LEU A 289 1.81 -11.73 -14.74
CA LEU A 289 2.70 -12.83 -14.32
C LEU A 289 2.43 -14.11 -15.11
N ILE A 290 1.16 -14.52 -15.26
CA ILE A 290 0.80 -15.73 -16.01
C ILE A 290 1.24 -15.62 -17.48
N ALA A 291 1.08 -14.44 -18.09
CA ALA A 291 1.53 -14.19 -19.46
C ALA A 291 3.07 -14.30 -19.60
N GLN A 292 3.82 -13.86 -18.58
CA GLN A 292 5.28 -13.95 -18.55
C GLN A 292 5.79 -15.37 -18.41
N PHE A 293 5.15 -16.21 -17.60
CA PHE A 293 5.52 -17.63 -17.50
C PHE A 293 5.31 -18.40 -18.80
N ASN A 294 4.40 -17.94 -19.66
CA ASN A 294 4.09 -18.57 -20.93
C ASN A 294 4.74 -17.86 -22.13
N GLN A 295 5.77 -17.04 -21.89
CA GLN A 295 6.56 -16.50 -22.99
C GLN A 295 7.39 -17.61 -23.65
N PRO A 296 7.32 -17.75 -24.99
CA PRO A 296 8.06 -18.78 -25.68
C PRO A 296 9.57 -18.52 -25.59
N THR A 297 10.34 -19.60 -25.54
CA THR A 297 11.79 -19.58 -25.71
C THR A 297 12.14 -19.02 -27.09
N ALA A 298 13.29 -18.40 -27.22
CA ALA A 298 13.75 -17.74 -28.45
C ALA A 298 13.48 -18.59 -29.71
N GLY A 299 12.63 -18.08 -30.60
CA GLY A 299 12.31 -18.73 -31.90
C GLY A 299 10.88 -19.27 -32.03
N GLN A 300 10.05 -19.24 -31.01
CA GLN A 300 8.62 -19.59 -31.12
C GLN A 300 7.74 -18.33 -31.04
N GLU A 301 6.67 -18.28 -31.84
CA GLU A 301 5.71 -17.19 -31.75
C GLU A 301 4.89 -17.28 -30.44
N PRO A 302 4.67 -16.15 -29.73
CA PRO A 302 3.86 -16.14 -28.51
C PRO A 302 2.40 -16.49 -28.83
N GLN A 303 1.76 -17.22 -27.92
CA GLN A 303 0.36 -17.61 -28.10
C GLN A 303 -0.56 -16.39 -28.17
N PRO A 304 -1.64 -16.41 -28.95
CA PRO A 304 -2.52 -15.23 -29.16
C PRO A 304 -3.07 -14.62 -27.87
N TRP A 305 -3.38 -15.44 -26.86
CA TRP A 305 -3.87 -14.95 -25.57
C TRP A 305 -2.79 -14.23 -24.74
N VAL A 306 -1.51 -14.63 -24.87
CA VAL A 306 -0.38 -13.94 -24.22
C VAL A 306 -0.20 -12.56 -24.81
N ILE A 307 -0.24 -12.47 -26.16
CA ILE A 307 -0.17 -11.19 -26.88
C ILE A 307 -1.34 -10.29 -26.48
N TRP A 308 -2.54 -10.87 -26.35
CA TRP A 308 -3.73 -10.13 -25.92
C TRP A 308 -3.56 -9.55 -24.52
N ILE A 309 -3.13 -10.34 -23.54
CA ILE A 309 -2.87 -9.88 -22.18
C ILE A 309 -1.80 -8.77 -22.17
N GLN A 310 -0.70 -8.97 -22.88
CA GLN A 310 0.38 -8.00 -22.95
C GLN A 310 -0.05 -6.65 -23.54
N ASN A 311 -0.86 -6.68 -24.60
CA ASN A 311 -1.28 -5.46 -25.28
C ASN A 311 -2.40 -4.72 -24.54
N TYR A 312 -3.33 -5.45 -23.90
CA TYR A 312 -4.54 -4.87 -23.32
C TYR A 312 -4.53 -4.77 -21.79
N LEU A 313 -3.80 -5.64 -21.09
CA LEU A 313 -3.81 -5.70 -19.62
C LEU A 313 -2.48 -5.34 -18.97
N THR A 314 -1.38 -5.27 -19.73
CA THR A 314 -0.06 -4.91 -19.16
C THR A 314 0.34 -3.49 -19.49
N LYS A 315 -0.12 -2.96 -20.63
CA LYS A 315 0.16 -1.57 -21.01
C LYS A 315 -0.76 -0.62 -20.28
N GLY A 316 -0.20 0.19 -19.38
CA GLY A 316 -0.96 1.18 -18.59
C GLY A 316 -1.62 2.30 -19.39
N ASP A 317 -1.24 2.50 -20.64
CA ASP A 317 -1.78 3.51 -21.57
C ASP A 317 -3.06 3.06 -22.29
N HIS A 318 -3.39 1.76 -22.24
CA HIS A 318 -4.56 1.25 -22.95
C HIS A 318 -5.88 1.58 -22.21
N PRO A 319 -6.92 2.10 -22.91
CA PRO A 319 -8.19 2.48 -22.27
C PRO A 319 -8.87 1.32 -21.52
N LEU A 320 -8.74 0.09 -22.00
CA LEU A 320 -9.29 -1.08 -21.35
C LEU A 320 -8.65 -1.34 -19.99
N TYR A 321 -7.32 -1.17 -19.87
CA TYR A 321 -6.60 -1.26 -18.61
C TYR A 321 -7.09 -0.21 -17.62
N MET A 322 -7.20 1.05 -18.06
CA MET A 322 -7.68 2.15 -17.22
C MET A 322 -9.11 1.92 -16.73
N LEU A 323 -10.00 1.45 -17.61
CA LEU A 323 -11.39 1.16 -17.26
C LEU A 323 -11.46 0.03 -16.23
N LEU A 324 -10.75 -1.09 -16.48
CA LEU A 324 -10.74 -2.23 -15.57
C LEU A 324 -10.15 -1.87 -14.22
N TYR A 325 -9.05 -1.11 -14.21
CA TYR A 325 -8.41 -0.62 -12.99
C TYR A 325 -9.36 0.25 -12.16
N PHE A 326 -10.06 1.18 -12.81
CA PHE A 326 -11.07 2.02 -12.17
C PHE A 326 -12.21 1.20 -11.56
N LEU A 327 -12.78 0.27 -12.32
CA LEU A 327 -13.87 -0.59 -11.85
C LEU A 327 -13.43 -1.48 -10.67
N LEU A 328 -12.23 -1.99 -10.72
CA LEU A 328 -11.66 -2.76 -9.61
C LEU A 328 -11.48 -1.91 -8.36
N ILE A 329 -10.98 -0.68 -8.48
CA ILE A 329 -10.84 0.23 -7.34
C ILE A 329 -12.20 0.52 -6.72
N VAL A 330 -13.21 0.84 -7.52
CA VAL A 330 -14.57 1.09 -7.03
C VAL A 330 -15.13 -0.16 -6.35
N GLY A 331 -15.05 -1.33 -6.98
CA GLY A 331 -15.52 -2.59 -6.43
C GLY A 331 -14.84 -2.96 -5.11
N PHE A 332 -13.50 -2.87 -5.06
CA PHE A 332 -12.75 -3.15 -3.83
C PHE A 332 -12.99 -2.11 -2.73
N THR A 333 -13.30 -0.87 -3.07
CA THR A 333 -13.65 0.15 -2.08
C THR A 333 -14.94 -0.25 -1.34
N TYR A 334 -16.00 -0.61 -2.05
CA TYR A 334 -17.24 -1.09 -1.45
C TYR A 334 -17.02 -2.36 -0.65
N PHE A 335 -16.30 -3.31 -1.21
CA PHE A 335 -15.98 -4.57 -0.56
C PHE A 335 -15.21 -4.35 0.76
N TYR A 336 -14.18 -3.52 0.74
CA TYR A 336 -13.36 -3.25 1.92
C TYR A 336 -14.13 -2.51 3.01
N VAL A 337 -14.95 -1.53 2.64
CA VAL A 337 -15.79 -0.79 3.58
C VAL A 337 -16.80 -1.73 4.25
N ALA A 338 -17.43 -2.63 3.50
CA ALA A 338 -18.37 -3.61 4.03
C ALA A 338 -17.72 -4.58 5.04
N ILE A 339 -16.46 -4.92 4.86
CA ILE A 339 -15.72 -5.80 5.79
C ILE A 339 -15.25 -5.05 7.04
N THR A 340 -14.79 -3.81 6.86
CA THR A 340 -14.14 -3.06 7.93
C THR A 340 -15.14 -2.45 8.90
N PHE A 341 -16.29 -2.05 8.41
CA PHE A 341 -17.33 -1.42 9.21
C PHE A 341 -18.58 -2.29 9.21
N ASN A 342 -18.92 -2.86 10.38
CA ASN A 342 -20.13 -3.61 10.58
C ASN A 342 -21.19 -2.73 11.29
N PRO A 343 -22.22 -2.22 10.58
CA PRO A 343 -23.23 -1.35 11.17
C PRO A 343 -24.04 -2.01 12.30
N ASP A 344 -24.30 -3.33 12.18
CA ASP A 344 -25.07 -4.07 13.18
C ASP A 344 -24.31 -4.15 14.52
N GLU A 345 -23.02 -4.47 14.48
CA GLU A 345 -22.18 -4.54 15.67
C GLU A 345 -22.04 -3.17 16.36
N VAL A 346 -21.86 -2.11 15.57
CA VAL A 346 -21.77 -0.74 16.10
C VAL A 346 -23.09 -0.32 16.75
N ALA A 347 -24.23 -0.59 16.11
CA ALA A 347 -25.55 -0.28 16.64
C ALA A 347 -25.88 -1.07 17.93
N GLU A 348 -25.49 -2.35 17.98
CA GLU A 348 -25.67 -3.19 19.15
C GLU A 348 -24.81 -2.72 20.33
N ASN A 349 -23.55 -2.39 20.07
CA ASN A 349 -22.65 -1.82 21.07
C ASN A 349 -23.19 -0.48 21.61
N MET A 350 -23.66 0.41 20.73
CA MET A 350 -24.31 1.66 21.14
C MET A 350 -25.50 1.39 22.06
N LYS A 351 -26.35 0.42 21.71
CA LYS A 351 -27.51 0.02 22.53
C LYS A 351 -27.09 -0.50 23.91
N LYS A 352 -26.03 -1.32 23.97
CA LYS A 352 -25.48 -1.85 25.24
C LYS A 352 -25.00 -0.73 26.18
N TYR A 353 -24.39 0.31 25.62
CA TYR A 353 -23.89 1.43 26.39
C TYR A 353 -24.90 2.58 26.60
N GLY A 354 -26.16 2.38 26.17
CA GLY A 354 -27.22 3.39 26.32
C GLY A 354 -27.06 4.62 25.41
N GLY A 355 -26.30 4.48 24.30
CA GLY A 355 -26.17 5.49 23.28
C GLY A 355 -27.29 5.39 22.23
N PHE A 356 -27.73 6.54 21.73
CA PHE A 356 -28.71 6.61 20.64
C PHE A 356 -28.42 7.81 19.75
N ILE A 357 -28.85 7.71 18.50
CA ILE A 357 -28.83 8.81 17.54
C ILE A 357 -30.14 9.60 17.69
N PRO A 358 -30.09 10.93 17.84
CA PRO A 358 -31.31 11.74 17.97
C PRO A 358 -32.30 11.49 16.81
N GLY A 359 -33.53 11.14 17.13
CA GLY A 359 -34.58 10.85 16.15
C GLY A 359 -34.63 9.40 15.64
N ILE A 360 -33.67 8.52 16.03
CA ILE A 360 -33.60 7.12 15.57
C ILE A 360 -33.63 6.19 16.79
N ARG A 361 -34.46 5.12 16.73
CA ARG A 361 -34.52 4.12 17.80
C ARG A 361 -33.20 3.32 17.85
N ALA A 362 -32.72 3.06 19.07
CA ALA A 362 -31.55 2.22 19.29
C ALA A 362 -31.79 0.78 18.81
N GLY A 363 -30.79 0.18 18.19
CA GLY A 363 -30.82 -1.18 17.65
C GLY A 363 -30.88 -1.21 16.12
N ARG A 364 -31.71 -2.09 15.55
CA ARG A 364 -31.78 -2.32 14.09
C ARG A 364 -32.01 -1.04 13.25
N PRO A 365 -32.90 -0.10 13.61
CA PRO A 365 -33.06 1.15 12.85
C PRO A 365 -31.80 2.01 12.84
N THR A 366 -30.98 1.93 13.90
CA THR A 366 -29.68 2.62 13.93
C THR A 366 -28.69 1.97 12.97
N ALA A 367 -28.67 0.63 12.88
CA ALA A 367 -27.83 -0.10 11.93
C ALA A 367 -28.22 0.22 10.48
N GLU A 368 -29.50 0.21 10.15
CA GLU A 368 -30.01 0.56 8.81
C GLU A 368 -29.66 2.01 8.43
N TYR A 369 -29.73 2.94 9.37
CA TYR A 369 -29.31 4.33 9.13
C TYR A 369 -27.82 4.45 8.90
N LEU A 370 -26.98 3.77 9.70
CA LEU A 370 -25.54 3.77 9.53
C LEU A 370 -25.13 3.17 8.18
N ASP A 371 -25.75 2.06 7.80
CA ASP A 371 -25.51 1.42 6.49
C ASP A 371 -25.91 2.33 5.33
N TYR A 372 -27.08 2.99 5.42
CA TYR A 372 -27.49 3.97 4.43
C TYR A 372 -26.50 5.13 4.28
N VAL A 373 -26.02 5.70 5.39
CA VAL A 373 -25.04 6.79 5.38
C VAL A 373 -23.70 6.31 4.82
N LEU A 374 -23.27 5.11 5.21
CA LEU A 374 -22.01 4.51 4.78
C LEU A 374 -21.99 4.30 3.25
N THR A 375 -23.02 3.67 2.71
CA THR A 375 -23.15 3.42 1.27
C THR A 375 -23.13 4.71 0.46
N ARG A 376 -23.81 5.75 0.95
CA ARG A 376 -23.85 7.07 0.29
C ARG A 376 -22.52 7.81 0.34
N ILE A 377 -21.74 7.67 1.40
CA ILE A 377 -20.43 8.30 1.53
C ILE A 377 -19.35 7.50 0.77
N THR A 378 -19.47 6.18 0.70
CA THR A 378 -18.53 5.32 -0.03
C THR A 378 -18.53 5.62 -1.53
N PHE A 379 -19.67 6.01 -2.11
CA PHE A 379 -19.74 6.33 -3.53
C PHE A 379 -18.78 7.46 -3.95
N PRO A 380 -18.88 8.70 -3.42
CA PRO A 380 -17.92 9.75 -3.75
C PRO A 380 -16.48 9.40 -3.33
N GLY A 381 -16.29 8.64 -2.24
CA GLY A 381 -14.98 8.16 -1.83
C GLY A 381 -14.34 7.21 -2.84
N SER A 382 -15.11 6.28 -3.42
CA SER A 382 -14.62 5.35 -4.44
C SER A 382 -14.29 6.04 -5.76
N LEU A 383 -15.12 7.01 -6.18
CA LEU A 383 -14.85 7.83 -7.36
C LEU A 383 -13.58 8.67 -7.20
N TYR A 384 -13.42 9.28 -6.04
CA TYR A 384 -12.22 10.02 -5.69
C TYR A 384 -10.95 9.14 -5.79
N LEU A 385 -10.96 7.96 -5.18
CA LEU A 385 -9.83 7.02 -5.24
C LEU A 385 -9.52 6.60 -6.68
N GLY A 386 -10.56 6.25 -7.46
CA GLY A 386 -10.41 5.86 -8.84
C GLY A 386 -9.85 6.99 -9.72
N LEU A 387 -10.35 8.21 -9.57
CA LEU A 387 -9.87 9.37 -10.32
C LEU A 387 -8.42 9.70 -10.00
N ILE A 388 -8.03 9.72 -8.73
CA ILE A 388 -6.63 9.98 -8.33
C ILE A 388 -5.70 8.88 -8.83
N ALA A 389 -6.13 7.61 -8.75
CA ALA A 389 -5.33 6.50 -9.26
C ALA A 389 -5.13 6.53 -10.78
N LEU A 390 -6.13 7.03 -11.53
CA LEU A 390 -6.05 7.16 -12.99
C LEU A 390 -5.28 8.41 -13.45
N LEU A 391 -5.16 9.43 -12.62
CA LEU A 391 -4.56 10.72 -13.01
C LEU A 391 -3.18 10.57 -13.70
N PRO A 392 -2.24 9.77 -13.20
CA PRO A 392 -0.95 9.58 -13.87
C PRO A 392 -1.08 8.82 -15.19
N LEU A 393 -1.97 7.83 -15.27
CA LEU A 393 -2.17 7.04 -16.47
C LEU A 393 -2.78 7.91 -17.60
N ILE A 394 -3.70 8.79 -17.24
CA ILE A 394 -4.27 9.78 -18.17
C ILE A 394 -3.21 10.79 -18.60
N ALA A 395 -2.39 11.27 -17.66
CA ALA A 395 -1.30 12.19 -17.97
C ALA A 395 -0.26 11.54 -18.91
N PHE A 396 0.04 10.25 -18.68
CA PHE A 396 0.91 9.47 -19.56
C PHE A 396 0.32 9.33 -20.98
N ALA A 397 -0.95 8.94 -21.09
CA ALA A 397 -1.63 8.77 -22.38
C ALA A 397 -1.80 10.09 -23.15
N ALA A 398 -2.06 11.21 -22.46
CA ALA A 398 -2.33 12.51 -23.09
C ALA A 398 -1.06 13.27 -23.49
N PHE A 399 -0.01 13.20 -22.66
CA PHE A 399 1.20 14.03 -22.84
C PHE A 399 2.42 13.21 -23.28
N GLY A 400 2.30 11.89 -23.47
CA GLY A 400 3.45 11.01 -23.74
C GLY A 400 4.54 11.16 -22.67
N ALA A 401 4.15 11.54 -21.44
CA ALA A 401 5.06 11.66 -20.33
C ALA A 401 5.68 10.28 -20.09
N ASN A 402 7.00 10.20 -19.94
CA ASN A 402 7.65 8.94 -19.60
C ASN A 402 7.04 8.40 -18.30
N GLN A 403 7.00 7.08 -18.17
CA GLN A 403 6.42 6.35 -17.04
C GLN A 403 6.99 6.75 -15.67
N ASN A 404 8.06 7.52 -15.63
CA ASN A 404 8.72 8.07 -14.43
C ASN A 404 7.99 9.28 -13.82
N PHE A 405 6.66 9.36 -13.96
CA PHE A 405 5.93 10.44 -13.29
C PHE A 405 5.82 10.12 -11.78
N PRO A 406 6.55 10.85 -10.92
CA PRO A 406 6.68 10.50 -9.50
C PRO A 406 5.38 10.65 -8.72
N PHE A 407 4.43 11.42 -9.24
CA PHE A 407 3.10 11.62 -8.68
C PHE A 407 2.12 10.54 -9.14
N GLY A 408 2.54 9.28 -9.22
CA GLY A 408 1.63 8.16 -9.43
C GLY A 408 0.48 8.23 -8.43
N GLY A 409 -0.79 8.11 -8.89
CA GLY A 409 -1.95 8.30 -8.03
C GLY A 409 -1.92 7.42 -6.77
N ALA A 410 -1.49 6.17 -6.90
CA ALA A 410 -1.28 5.27 -5.77
C ALA A 410 -0.18 5.79 -4.83
N SER A 411 0.93 6.30 -5.37
CA SER A 411 2.07 6.78 -4.58
C SER A 411 1.70 7.99 -3.73
N ILE A 412 0.99 8.96 -4.28
CA ILE A 412 0.52 10.14 -3.54
C ILE A 412 -0.46 9.73 -2.44
N LEU A 413 -1.43 8.86 -2.77
CA LEU A 413 -2.41 8.38 -1.81
C LEU A 413 -1.72 7.68 -0.63
N ILE A 414 -0.70 6.85 -0.91
CA ILE A 414 0.06 6.15 0.13
C ILE A 414 0.87 7.15 0.97
N ILE A 415 1.60 8.07 0.33
CA ILE A 415 2.42 9.06 1.05
C ILE A 415 1.52 9.91 1.99
N VAL A 416 0.42 10.42 1.47
CA VAL A 416 -0.48 11.28 2.26
C VAL A 416 -1.24 10.46 3.30
N GLY A 417 -1.81 9.33 2.92
CA GLY A 417 -2.63 8.49 3.80
C GLY A 417 -1.82 7.95 4.98
N VAL A 418 -0.68 7.33 4.72
CA VAL A 418 0.20 6.80 5.77
C VAL A 418 0.81 7.91 6.61
N GLY A 419 1.22 9.02 5.98
CA GLY A 419 1.74 10.19 6.70
C GLY A 419 0.72 10.76 7.69
N LEU A 420 -0.52 10.98 7.26
CA LEU A 420 -1.60 11.47 8.12
C LEU A 420 -1.96 10.49 9.24
N GLU A 421 -2.00 9.19 8.94
CA GLU A 421 -2.28 8.16 9.94
C GLU A 421 -1.19 8.10 11.00
N THR A 422 0.08 8.15 10.60
CA THR A 422 1.23 8.16 11.50
C THR A 422 1.21 9.40 12.41
N VAL A 423 0.94 10.58 11.85
CA VAL A 423 0.82 11.82 12.64
C VAL A 423 -0.32 11.73 13.64
N LYS A 424 -1.51 11.24 13.24
CA LYS A 424 -2.64 11.06 14.16
C LYS A 424 -2.33 10.07 15.29
N GLN A 425 -1.61 9.00 15.02
CA GLN A 425 -1.19 8.05 16.06
C GLN A 425 -0.19 8.66 17.03
N ILE A 426 0.76 9.46 16.54
CA ILE A 426 1.69 10.21 17.39
C ILE A 426 0.92 11.19 18.30
N ASP A 427 -0.02 11.96 17.75
CA ASP A 427 -0.84 12.89 18.50
C ASP A 427 -1.69 12.18 19.56
N ALA A 428 -2.29 11.04 19.22
CA ALA A 428 -3.06 10.24 20.17
C ALA A 428 -2.20 9.74 21.35
N GLN A 429 -0.99 9.27 21.09
CA GLN A 429 -0.05 8.84 22.13
C GLN A 429 0.42 10.01 23.01
N LEU A 430 0.60 11.21 22.45
CA LEU A 430 0.92 12.42 23.21
C LEU A 430 -0.22 12.86 24.12
N GLN A 431 -1.48 12.78 23.64
CA GLN A 431 -2.67 13.15 24.42
C GLN A 431 -2.90 12.19 25.60
N GLN A 432 -2.77 10.89 25.38
CA GLN A 432 -2.91 9.89 26.47
C GLN A 432 -2.01 10.17 27.66
N ARG A 433 -0.78 10.60 27.42
CA ARG A 433 0.17 10.93 28.51
C ARG A 433 -0.07 12.26 29.18
N HIS A 434 -0.74 13.19 28.53
CA HIS A 434 -1.10 14.45 29.15
C HIS A 434 -2.16 14.24 30.25
N TYR A 435 -3.02 13.24 30.10
CA TYR A 435 -4.00 12.85 31.12
C TYR A 435 -3.36 12.09 32.30
N GLU A 436 -2.33 11.28 32.10
CA GLU A 436 -1.60 10.60 33.18
C GLU A 436 -0.84 11.60 34.10
N GLY A 437 -0.38 12.73 33.55
CA GLY A 437 0.28 13.80 34.32
C GLY A 437 -0.66 14.64 35.20
N LEU A 438 -1.96 14.61 34.95
CA LEU A 438 -3.00 15.29 35.73
C LEU A 438 -3.54 14.45 36.91
N LEU A 439 -3.21 13.16 36.94
CA LEU A 439 -3.65 12.20 37.96
C LEU A 439 -2.55 11.88 39.00
N ARG A 440 -1.38 12.52 38.90
CA ARG A 440 -0.31 12.54 39.87
C ARG A 440 -0.34 13.93 40.60
#